data_3bc2fab520a167407daef66f9cd63fd5
#
_entry.id   3bc2fab520a167407daef66f9cd63fd5
#
_cell.length_a   1.000
_cell.length_b   1.000
_cell.length_c   1.000
_cell.angle_alpha   90.00
_cell.angle_beta   90.00
_cell.angle_gamma   90.00
#
_symmetry.space_group_name_H-M   'P 1'
#
loop_
_entity.id
_entity.type
_entity.pdbx_description
1 polymer ?
#
loop_
_entity_poly.entity_id
_entity_poly.type
_entity_poly.pdbx_seq_one_letter_code
_entity_poly.pdbx_strand_id
1 'polypeptide(L)'
;TCALPILTQKILAAHAGLPSVCAGQLIEADLDLVLGNDITSPVAIHEMDKMKVDGVFDKDKIALVLDHFVPNKDIKSAQHCKCVREFACRHDITNYFDVGEMGIEHALLPEKGLTVAGDVIIGADSHTCTYGALGAFSTGVGSTDMAAGMATGKAWFKVPAAIKFNLTGKPAKWISGKDIILHIIGMIGVDGALYKSMEFVGDGIQYLSMDDRFTIANMAIEAGGKNGIFPVDDLTKQYMEKHSKRPYVIYEADEDAEYEQEFTIDLSTLKPTVAFPHLPENTHTIDEVGEIKIDQVVIGSCTNGRMDDLRVAASILKGHRVAKGLRVIVIPATQQIYLDAMEEGLLKTFIEAGAVVSTPTCGPCLGGYMGILAEHERCVSTTNRNFVGRMGHVESEIYLASPAVAAASAITGKLSGPDEIA
;
A
#
# COMPACT_ATOMS: atom_id res chain seq x y z
N THR A 1 -7.35 35.24 3.51
CA THR A 1 -7.26 34.61 2.19
C THR A 1 -6.53 33.30 2.37
N CYS A 2 -7.22 32.17 2.06
CA CYS A 2 -6.52 30.90 1.98
C CYS A 2 -5.40 31.03 0.95
N ALA A 3 -4.23 30.50 1.28
CA ALA A 3 -3.17 30.28 0.34
C ALA A 3 -3.68 29.43 -0.84
N LEU A 4 -3.02 29.53 -1.95
CA LEU A 4 -3.36 28.88 -3.21
C LEU A 4 -3.43 27.35 -3.01
N PRO A 5 -4.55 26.71 -3.37
CA PRO A 5 -4.82 25.36 -2.90
C PRO A 5 -3.97 24.31 -3.61
N ILE A 6 -3.40 23.43 -2.81
CA ILE A 6 -2.79 22.17 -3.24
C ILE A 6 -3.84 21.15 -3.69
N LEU A 7 -3.39 20.10 -4.37
CA LEU A 7 -4.26 19.07 -4.92
C LEU A 7 -5.25 18.49 -3.87
N THR A 8 -4.75 18.06 -2.71
CA THR A 8 -5.57 17.51 -1.62
C THR A 8 -6.63 18.50 -1.11
N GLN A 9 -6.31 19.80 -1.01
CA GLN A 9 -7.25 20.81 -0.55
C GLN A 9 -8.40 21.02 -1.54
N LYS A 10 -8.13 20.96 -2.84
CA LYS A 10 -9.17 21.07 -3.88
C LYS A 10 -10.17 19.91 -3.81
N ILE A 11 -9.67 18.67 -3.63
CA ILE A 11 -10.51 17.49 -3.47
C ILE A 11 -11.40 17.63 -2.23
N LEU A 12 -10.81 17.97 -1.09
CA LEU A 12 -11.55 18.12 0.17
C LEU A 12 -12.54 19.28 0.14
N ALA A 13 -12.21 20.41 -0.50
CA ALA A 13 -13.14 21.53 -0.66
C ALA A 13 -14.38 21.13 -1.45
N ALA A 14 -14.20 20.42 -2.56
CA ALA A 14 -15.30 19.95 -3.39
C ALA A 14 -16.26 19.02 -2.61
N HIS A 15 -15.72 18.08 -1.82
CA HIS A 15 -16.51 17.14 -1.01
C HIS A 15 -17.11 17.75 0.25
N ALA A 16 -16.60 18.89 0.70
CA ALA A 16 -17.20 19.68 1.77
C ALA A 16 -18.24 20.70 1.27
N GLY A 17 -18.45 20.80 -0.06
CA GLY A 17 -19.31 21.83 -0.65
C GLY A 17 -18.82 23.24 -0.42
N LEU A 18 -17.50 23.43 -0.27
CA LEU A 18 -16.86 24.71 0.00
C LEU A 18 -16.08 25.20 -1.24
N PRO A 19 -16.00 26.52 -1.46
CA PRO A 19 -15.23 27.07 -2.59
C PRO A 19 -13.72 26.86 -2.41
N SER A 20 -13.23 26.80 -1.18
CA SER A 20 -11.84 26.51 -0.83
C SER A 20 -11.72 26.11 0.64
N VAL A 21 -10.64 25.43 0.99
CA VAL A 21 -10.29 25.08 2.37
C VAL A 21 -8.82 25.38 2.63
N CYS A 22 -8.47 25.57 3.90
CA CYS A 22 -7.10 25.86 4.35
C CYS A 22 -6.57 24.76 5.25
N ALA A 23 -5.26 24.56 5.28
CA ALA A 23 -4.59 23.70 6.23
C ALA A 23 -5.01 24.04 7.67
N GLY A 24 -5.33 23.02 8.46
CA GLY A 24 -5.79 23.15 9.83
C GLY A 24 -7.31 23.40 10.00
N GLN A 25 -8.04 23.71 8.93
CA GLN A 25 -9.50 23.87 8.96
C GLN A 25 -10.18 22.53 9.25
N LEU A 26 -11.19 22.54 10.13
CA LEU A 26 -12.06 21.39 10.34
C LEU A 26 -13.22 21.45 9.35
N ILE A 27 -13.43 20.37 8.64
CA ILE A 27 -14.49 20.21 7.64
C ILE A 27 -15.22 18.88 7.84
N GLU A 28 -16.45 18.83 7.38
CA GLU A 28 -17.17 17.58 7.10
C GLU A 28 -17.18 17.39 5.59
N ALA A 29 -16.79 16.22 5.11
CA ALA A 29 -16.75 15.91 3.69
C ALA A 29 -17.56 14.65 3.38
N ASP A 30 -18.21 14.64 2.22
CA ASP A 30 -18.88 13.47 1.66
C ASP A 30 -17.84 12.41 1.24
N LEU A 31 -18.20 11.14 1.37
CA LEU A 31 -17.34 9.99 1.06
C LEU A 31 -17.80 9.32 -0.23
N ASP A 32 -16.84 8.96 -1.07
CA ASP A 32 -17.08 8.17 -2.29
C ASP A 32 -16.94 6.67 -2.03
N LEU A 33 -16.09 6.28 -1.08
CA LEU A 33 -15.90 4.89 -0.71
C LEU A 33 -15.50 4.76 0.76
N VAL A 34 -16.07 3.76 1.44
CA VAL A 34 -15.66 3.32 2.78
C VAL A 34 -15.16 1.88 2.68
N LEU A 35 -13.92 1.65 3.09
CA LEU A 35 -13.24 0.35 3.01
C LEU A 35 -13.09 -0.31 4.37
N GLY A 36 -13.29 -1.63 4.42
CA GLY A 36 -12.96 -2.45 5.58
C GLY A 36 -12.54 -3.86 5.22
N ASN A 37 -11.78 -4.48 6.11
CA ASN A 37 -11.26 -5.83 5.95
C ASN A 37 -11.70 -6.78 7.09
N ASP A 38 -11.26 -8.02 7.07
CA ASP A 38 -11.64 -9.05 8.06
C ASP A 38 -11.05 -8.83 9.46
N ILE A 39 -10.12 -7.88 9.64
CA ILE A 39 -9.63 -7.48 10.97
C ILE A 39 -10.48 -6.34 11.56
N THR A 40 -10.72 -5.31 10.77
CA THR A 40 -11.25 -4.04 11.24
C THR A 40 -12.77 -3.92 11.09
N SER A 41 -13.35 -4.55 10.06
CA SER A 41 -14.80 -4.53 9.84
C SER A 41 -15.61 -5.13 11.00
N PRO A 42 -15.21 -6.26 11.64
CA PRO A 42 -15.96 -6.75 12.80
C PRO A 42 -16.06 -5.75 13.94
N VAL A 43 -15.01 -4.94 14.16
CA VAL A 43 -15.01 -3.87 15.16
C VAL A 43 -15.94 -2.74 14.74
N ALA A 44 -15.88 -2.30 13.49
CA ALA A 44 -16.75 -1.26 12.97
C ALA A 44 -18.24 -1.69 13.00
N ILE A 45 -18.56 -2.93 12.63
CA ILE A 45 -19.91 -3.50 12.70
C ILE A 45 -20.43 -3.46 14.12
N HIS A 46 -19.60 -3.85 15.10
CA HIS A 46 -19.99 -3.79 16.51
C HIS A 46 -20.23 -2.35 17.00
N GLU A 47 -19.47 -1.37 16.51
CA GLU A 47 -19.73 0.04 16.83
C GLU A 47 -21.04 0.54 16.17
N MET A 48 -21.36 0.12 14.94
CA MET A 48 -22.66 0.42 14.32
C MET A 48 -23.84 -0.16 15.13
N ASP A 49 -23.70 -1.39 15.61
CA ASP A 49 -24.74 -2.01 16.48
C ASP A 49 -24.97 -1.20 17.76
N LYS A 50 -23.89 -0.65 18.38
CA LYS A 50 -23.99 0.23 19.55
C LYS A 50 -24.66 1.57 19.23
N MET A 51 -24.39 2.12 18.05
CA MET A 51 -25.02 3.37 17.58
C MET A 51 -26.49 3.18 17.23
N LYS A 52 -26.98 1.92 17.18
CA LYS A 52 -28.34 1.55 16.78
C LYS A 52 -28.72 2.10 15.39
N VAL A 53 -27.79 1.99 14.46
CA VAL A 53 -28.00 2.39 13.08
C VAL A 53 -28.56 1.18 12.31
N ASP A 54 -29.74 1.35 11.71
CA ASP A 54 -30.47 0.25 11.05
C ASP A 54 -30.01 -0.01 9.61
N GLY A 55 -29.12 0.80 9.04
CA GLY A 55 -28.69 0.67 7.66
C GLY A 55 -27.33 1.28 7.38
N VAL A 56 -26.92 1.20 6.14
CA VAL A 56 -25.75 1.86 5.59
C VAL A 56 -26.17 3.02 4.70
N PHE A 57 -25.31 4.02 4.56
CA PHE A 57 -25.66 5.20 3.74
C PHE A 57 -25.84 4.86 2.24
N ASP A 58 -24.99 4.00 1.72
CA ASP A 58 -25.02 3.53 0.34
C ASP A 58 -24.26 2.21 0.22
N LYS A 59 -24.96 1.14 -0.17
CA LYS A 59 -24.37 -0.20 -0.30
C LYS A 59 -23.36 -0.31 -1.43
N ASP A 60 -23.43 0.57 -2.43
CA ASP A 60 -22.54 0.59 -3.59
C ASP A 60 -21.23 1.37 -3.30
N LYS A 61 -21.21 2.14 -2.22
CA LYS A 61 -20.07 2.93 -1.75
C LYS A 61 -19.36 2.33 -0.52
N ILE A 62 -19.59 1.07 -0.23
CA ILE A 62 -18.90 0.31 0.81
C ILE A 62 -18.20 -0.86 0.16
N ALA A 63 -16.92 -1.04 0.46
CA ALA A 63 -16.14 -2.20 0.06
C ALA A 63 -15.68 -3.00 1.28
N LEU A 64 -16.00 -4.29 1.32
CA LEU A 64 -15.60 -5.21 2.37
C LEU A 64 -14.76 -6.32 1.75
N VAL A 65 -13.49 -6.40 2.15
CA VAL A 65 -12.51 -7.32 1.57
C VAL A 65 -11.98 -8.26 2.65
N LEU A 66 -12.13 -9.55 2.43
CA LEU A 66 -11.52 -10.56 3.28
C LEU A 66 -10.15 -10.93 2.71
N ASP A 67 -9.05 -10.42 3.29
CA ASP A 67 -7.72 -10.57 2.73
C ASP A 67 -6.60 -10.84 3.76
N HIS A 68 -6.86 -10.66 5.06
CA HIS A 68 -5.84 -10.82 6.08
C HIS A 68 -5.77 -12.25 6.65
N PHE A 69 -6.94 -12.87 6.89
CA PHE A 69 -7.05 -14.17 7.55
C PHE A 69 -7.61 -15.27 6.66
N VAL A 70 -7.68 -15.06 5.38
CA VAL A 70 -8.25 -16.00 4.42
C VAL A 70 -7.16 -16.66 3.54
N PRO A 71 -7.34 -17.95 3.20
CA PRO A 71 -8.26 -18.90 3.82
C PRO A 71 -8.02 -18.99 5.34
N ASN A 72 -9.08 -19.15 6.13
CA ASN A 72 -9.02 -18.92 7.58
C ASN A 72 -7.97 -19.80 8.29
N LYS A 73 -7.11 -19.18 9.10
CA LYS A 73 -6.03 -19.84 9.82
C LYS A 73 -6.47 -20.53 11.12
N ASP A 74 -7.56 -20.06 11.72
CA ASP A 74 -8.11 -20.56 12.99
C ASP A 74 -9.60 -20.23 13.14
N ILE A 75 -10.23 -20.73 14.22
CA ILE A 75 -11.65 -20.55 14.49
C ILE A 75 -12.01 -19.08 14.69
N LYS A 76 -11.15 -18.28 15.35
CA LYS A 76 -11.38 -16.86 15.60
C LYS A 76 -11.40 -16.08 14.29
N SER A 77 -10.47 -16.34 13.41
CA SER A 77 -10.42 -15.76 12.07
C SER A 77 -11.68 -16.11 11.25
N ALA A 78 -12.12 -17.37 11.32
CA ALA A 78 -13.33 -17.80 10.65
C ALA A 78 -14.58 -17.07 11.19
N GLN A 79 -14.64 -16.81 12.50
CA GLN A 79 -15.72 -16.04 13.10
C GLN A 79 -15.71 -14.57 12.67
N HIS A 80 -14.55 -13.94 12.54
CA HIS A 80 -14.40 -12.59 12.00
C HIS A 80 -14.92 -12.52 10.57
N CYS A 81 -14.46 -13.41 9.69
CA CYS A 81 -14.93 -13.48 8.31
C CYS A 81 -16.44 -13.75 8.21
N LYS A 82 -16.98 -14.62 9.08
CA LYS A 82 -18.42 -14.86 9.16
C LYS A 82 -19.20 -13.60 9.53
N CYS A 83 -18.72 -12.82 10.51
CA CYS A 83 -19.35 -11.56 10.91
C CYS A 83 -19.45 -10.60 9.74
N VAL A 84 -18.37 -10.41 8.99
CA VAL A 84 -18.35 -9.52 7.81
C VAL A 84 -19.28 -10.03 6.71
N ARG A 85 -19.29 -11.34 6.45
CA ARG A 85 -20.18 -11.98 5.47
C ARG A 85 -21.65 -11.78 5.80
N GLU A 86 -22.02 -11.98 7.06
CA GLU A 86 -23.40 -11.79 7.54
C GLU A 86 -23.83 -10.32 7.46
N PHE A 87 -22.93 -9.40 7.75
CA PHE A 87 -23.18 -7.95 7.59
C PHE A 87 -23.37 -7.59 6.11
N ALA A 88 -22.46 -8.03 5.23
CA ALA A 88 -22.55 -7.79 3.80
C ALA A 88 -23.86 -8.33 3.22
N CYS A 89 -24.27 -9.52 3.62
CA CYS A 89 -25.55 -10.11 3.21
C CYS A 89 -26.75 -9.33 3.75
N ARG A 90 -26.73 -8.92 5.03
CA ARG A 90 -27.83 -8.17 5.67
C ARG A 90 -28.09 -6.83 4.99
N HIS A 91 -27.03 -6.13 4.59
CA HIS A 91 -27.11 -4.79 4.01
C HIS A 91 -26.99 -4.79 2.48
N ASP A 92 -26.97 -5.98 1.85
CA ASP A 92 -26.85 -6.16 0.40
C ASP A 92 -25.66 -5.40 -0.20
N ILE A 93 -24.48 -5.45 0.51
CA ILE A 93 -23.28 -4.74 0.10
C ILE A 93 -22.81 -5.25 -1.26
N THR A 94 -22.71 -4.35 -2.23
CA THR A 94 -22.36 -4.70 -3.61
C THR A 94 -20.89 -5.09 -3.75
N ASN A 95 -19.99 -4.40 -3.06
CA ASN A 95 -18.56 -4.62 -3.18
C ASN A 95 -18.04 -5.45 -2.00
N TYR A 96 -18.42 -6.72 -2.00
CA TYR A 96 -17.97 -7.71 -1.03
C TYR A 96 -17.12 -8.78 -1.70
N PHE A 97 -15.90 -9.00 -1.18
CA PHE A 97 -14.92 -9.91 -1.76
C PHE A 97 -14.44 -10.92 -0.72
N ASP A 98 -14.70 -12.20 -0.98
CA ASP A 98 -14.34 -13.35 -0.14
C ASP A 98 -13.42 -14.31 -0.92
N VAL A 99 -13.12 -15.46 -0.34
CA VAL A 99 -12.35 -16.53 -0.98
C VAL A 99 -12.96 -16.89 -2.34
N GLY A 100 -12.12 -16.90 -3.37
CA GLY A 100 -12.55 -17.09 -4.76
C GLY A 100 -12.53 -15.79 -5.59
N GLU A 101 -12.75 -14.66 -4.97
CA GLU A 101 -12.63 -13.31 -5.57
C GLU A 101 -11.66 -12.42 -4.79
N MET A 102 -10.84 -13.05 -3.94
CA MET A 102 -9.97 -12.36 -3.01
C MET A 102 -8.77 -11.67 -3.67
N GLY A 103 -8.30 -10.66 -3.00
CA GLY A 103 -7.08 -9.94 -3.30
C GLY A 103 -6.78 -9.04 -2.14
N ILE A 104 -5.53 -8.62 -1.99
CA ILE A 104 -5.15 -7.64 -0.98
C ILE A 104 -5.86 -6.32 -1.31
N GLU A 105 -6.66 -5.80 -0.38
CA GLU A 105 -7.60 -4.71 -0.59
C GLU A 105 -7.02 -3.52 -1.37
N HIS A 106 -5.79 -3.10 -1.05
CA HIS A 106 -5.14 -1.95 -1.70
C HIS A 106 -4.61 -2.24 -3.12
N ALA A 107 -4.61 -3.48 -3.56
CA ALA A 107 -4.39 -3.84 -4.96
C ALA A 107 -5.71 -4.19 -5.67
N LEU A 108 -6.63 -4.83 -4.94
CA LEU A 108 -7.91 -5.29 -5.47
C LEU A 108 -8.83 -4.14 -5.87
N LEU A 109 -9.01 -3.12 -5.02
CA LEU A 109 -9.98 -2.05 -5.29
C LEU A 109 -9.64 -1.22 -6.53
N PRO A 110 -8.37 -0.82 -6.79
CA PRO A 110 -7.99 -0.20 -8.05
C PRO A 110 -8.20 -1.13 -9.26
N GLU A 111 -7.86 -2.42 -9.14
CA GLU A 111 -8.05 -3.42 -10.19
C GLU A 111 -9.53 -3.61 -10.54
N LYS A 112 -10.42 -3.55 -9.54
CA LYS A 112 -11.87 -3.62 -9.73
C LYS A 112 -12.49 -2.28 -10.17
N GLY A 113 -11.69 -1.23 -10.31
CA GLY A 113 -12.15 0.09 -10.74
C GLY A 113 -13.03 0.81 -9.73
N LEU A 114 -12.93 0.46 -8.45
CA LEU A 114 -13.72 1.04 -7.36
C LEU A 114 -13.16 2.37 -6.86
N THR A 115 -11.92 2.68 -7.21
CA THR A 115 -11.22 3.91 -6.81
C THR A 115 -10.78 4.67 -8.05
N VAL A 116 -11.05 5.96 -8.11
CA VAL A 116 -10.72 6.83 -9.24
C VAL A 116 -10.20 8.20 -8.76
N ALA A 117 -9.71 9.00 -9.70
CA ALA A 117 -9.22 10.35 -9.41
C ALA A 117 -10.34 11.24 -8.83
N GLY A 118 -9.97 12.04 -7.84
CA GLY A 118 -10.86 12.99 -7.18
C GLY A 118 -11.75 12.41 -6.10
N ASP A 119 -11.75 11.09 -5.89
CA ASP A 119 -12.50 10.45 -4.80
C ASP A 119 -11.97 10.87 -3.42
N VAL A 120 -12.87 10.89 -2.42
CA VAL A 120 -12.55 10.92 -0.98
C VAL A 120 -12.86 9.55 -0.40
N ILE A 121 -11.82 8.84 0.05
CA ILE A 121 -11.89 7.45 0.50
C ILE A 121 -11.37 7.32 1.93
N ILE A 122 -12.13 6.66 2.79
CA ILE A 122 -11.64 6.22 4.09
C ILE A 122 -11.64 4.71 4.21
N GLY A 123 -10.71 4.19 4.98
CA GLY A 123 -10.67 2.76 5.31
C GLY A 123 -10.13 2.55 6.71
N ALA A 124 -10.58 1.50 7.37
CA ALA A 124 -10.03 1.15 8.69
C ALA A 124 -8.72 0.34 8.55
N ASP A 125 -7.94 0.65 7.54
CA ASP A 125 -6.57 0.19 7.33
C ASP A 125 -5.64 1.39 7.09
N SER A 126 -4.44 1.35 7.67
CA SER A 126 -3.48 2.46 7.58
C SER A 126 -3.05 2.76 6.14
N HIS A 127 -2.97 1.71 5.29
CA HIS A 127 -2.49 1.82 3.92
C HIS A 127 -3.59 2.21 2.92
N THR A 128 -4.77 2.62 3.40
CA THR A 128 -5.82 3.23 2.56
C THR A 128 -5.30 4.43 1.75
N CYS A 129 -4.20 5.06 2.18
CA CYS A 129 -3.51 6.12 1.42
C CYS A 129 -3.04 5.69 0.01
N THR A 130 -2.99 4.41 -0.31
CA THR A 130 -2.54 3.84 -1.59
C THR A 130 -3.24 4.46 -2.81
N TYR A 131 -4.51 4.80 -2.71
CA TYR A 131 -5.30 5.28 -3.86
C TYR A 131 -4.95 6.71 -4.28
N GLY A 132 -4.13 7.41 -3.50
CA GLY A 132 -3.53 8.68 -3.92
C GLY A 132 -2.63 8.55 -5.16
N ALA A 133 -2.18 7.33 -5.50
CA ALA A 133 -1.52 7.05 -6.78
C ALA A 133 -2.42 7.34 -8.00
N LEU A 134 -3.74 7.31 -7.81
CA LEU A 134 -4.74 7.65 -8.83
C LEU A 134 -5.21 9.13 -8.76
N GLY A 135 -4.66 9.93 -7.85
CA GLY A 135 -5.12 11.30 -7.63
C GLY A 135 -6.38 11.39 -6.76
N ALA A 136 -6.61 10.43 -5.88
CA ALA A 136 -7.66 10.46 -4.86
C ALA A 136 -7.13 10.95 -3.51
N PHE A 137 -7.96 11.62 -2.71
CA PHE A 137 -7.68 11.78 -1.29
C PHE A 137 -8.16 10.54 -0.54
N SER A 138 -7.23 9.72 -0.12
CA SER A 138 -7.53 8.47 0.57
C SER A 138 -6.70 8.34 1.83
N THR A 139 -7.32 7.91 2.93
CA THR A 139 -6.64 7.89 4.24
C THR A 139 -7.19 6.81 5.17
N GLY A 140 -6.29 6.28 6.00
CA GLY A 140 -6.65 5.38 7.09
C GLY A 140 -7.33 6.11 8.25
N VAL A 141 -8.35 5.47 8.82
CA VAL A 141 -9.11 5.94 9.99
C VAL A 141 -9.31 4.82 11.00
N GLY A 142 -9.80 5.15 12.20
CA GLY A 142 -10.19 4.14 13.17
C GLY A 142 -11.46 3.40 12.79
N SER A 143 -11.67 2.20 13.35
CA SER A 143 -12.89 1.42 13.10
C SER A 143 -14.18 2.12 13.50
N THR A 144 -14.13 3.01 14.51
CA THR A 144 -15.28 3.86 14.92
C THR A 144 -15.61 4.89 13.84
N ASP A 145 -14.58 5.54 13.24
CA ASP A 145 -14.80 6.50 12.16
C ASP A 145 -15.29 5.78 10.89
N MET A 146 -14.78 4.57 10.62
CA MET A 146 -15.30 3.73 9.56
C MET A 146 -16.78 3.42 9.76
N ALA A 147 -17.18 3.05 10.99
CA ALA A 147 -18.58 2.78 11.33
C ALA A 147 -19.47 4.01 11.10
N ALA A 148 -19.02 5.19 11.54
CA ALA A 148 -19.71 6.44 11.27
C ALA A 148 -19.81 6.75 9.77
N GLY A 149 -18.71 6.53 9.02
CA GLY A 149 -18.67 6.68 7.57
C GLY A 149 -19.66 5.75 6.85
N MET A 150 -19.70 4.46 7.23
CA MET A 150 -20.68 3.51 6.68
C MET A 150 -22.13 3.90 6.98
N ALA A 151 -22.37 4.51 8.14
CA ALA A 151 -23.70 4.94 8.55
C ALA A 151 -24.16 6.24 7.87
N THR A 152 -23.27 7.20 7.66
CA THR A 152 -23.61 8.57 7.28
C THR A 152 -23.17 8.99 5.88
N GLY A 153 -22.20 8.30 5.30
CA GLY A 153 -21.53 8.71 4.06
C GLY A 153 -20.62 9.93 4.21
N LYS A 154 -20.24 10.28 5.45
CA LYS A 154 -19.48 11.48 5.75
C LYS A 154 -18.37 11.21 6.76
N ALA A 155 -17.34 12.03 6.71
CA ALA A 155 -16.29 12.04 7.71
C ALA A 155 -15.79 13.45 8.01
N TRP A 156 -15.28 13.63 9.22
CA TRP A 156 -14.62 14.86 9.65
C TRP A 156 -13.13 14.81 9.36
N PHE A 157 -12.62 15.88 8.78
CA PHE A 157 -11.19 16.04 8.53
C PHE A 157 -10.69 17.37 9.06
N LYS A 158 -9.52 17.35 9.69
CA LYS A 158 -8.68 18.52 9.77
C LYS A 158 -7.89 18.56 8.46
N VAL A 159 -8.09 19.57 7.62
CA VAL A 159 -7.40 19.68 6.33
C VAL A 159 -5.88 19.63 6.54
N PRO A 160 -5.16 18.68 5.92
CA PRO A 160 -3.71 18.59 6.11
C PRO A 160 -2.98 19.72 5.37
N ALA A 161 -1.86 20.16 5.94
CA ALA A 161 -0.82 20.84 5.16
C ALA A 161 -0.15 19.84 4.22
N ALA A 162 0.67 20.31 3.27
CA ALA A 162 1.37 19.42 2.35
C ALA A 162 2.88 19.61 2.35
N ILE A 163 3.56 18.51 2.04
CA ILE A 163 4.96 18.47 1.67
C ILE A 163 5.04 18.09 0.19
N LYS A 164 5.85 18.82 -0.57
CA LYS A 164 6.09 18.55 -1.99
C LYS A 164 7.38 17.78 -2.18
N PHE A 165 7.31 16.67 -2.89
CA PHE A 165 8.45 15.90 -3.33
C PHE A 165 8.59 16.03 -4.84
N ASN A 166 9.55 16.82 -5.28
CA ASN A 166 9.88 17.02 -6.69
C ASN A 166 10.86 15.93 -7.12
N LEU A 167 10.35 14.90 -7.80
CA LEU A 167 11.12 13.77 -8.31
C LEU A 167 11.66 14.12 -9.68
N THR A 168 12.99 14.09 -9.86
CA THR A 168 13.66 14.48 -11.11
C THR A 168 14.53 13.36 -11.65
N GLY A 169 14.83 13.39 -12.94
CA GLY A 169 15.72 12.42 -13.57
C GLY A 169 15.10 11.03 -13.74
N LYS A 170 15.81 10.17 -14.41
CA LYS A 170 15.37 8.78 -14.69
C LYS A 170 15.99 7.83 -13.65
N PRO A 171 15.18 6.96 -13.00
CA PRO A 171 15.70 5.95 -12.09
C PRO A 171 16.78 5.09 -12.72
N ALA A 172 17.82 4.76 -11.96
CA ALA A 172 18.84 3.80 -12.37
C ALA A 172 18.22 2.37 -12.46
N LYS A 173 18.96 1.45 -13.08
CA LYS A 173 18.56 0.04 -13.10
C LYS A 173 18.34 -0.46 -11.67
N TRP A 174 17.30 -1.24 -11.46
CA TRP A 174 16.87 -1.82 -10.18
C TRP A 174 16.25 -0.87 -9.16
N ILE A 175 16.16 0.43 -9.45
CA ILE A 175 15.44 1.38 -8.59
C ILE A 175 13.96 1.31 -8.92
N SER A 176 13.16 1.07 -7.89
CA SER A 176 11.70 0.97 -7.94
C SER A 176 11.04 1.98 -7.00
N GLY A 177 9.72 2.07 -7.04
CA GLY A 177 8.95 2.88 -6.08
C GLY A 177 9.28 2.56 -4.61
N LYS A 178 9.66 1.30 -4.33
CA LYS A 178 10.08 0.90 -2.97
C LYS A 178 11.37 1.59 -2.54
N ASP A 179 12.37 1.62 -3.39
CA ASP A 179 13.64 2.28 -3.08
C ASP A 179 13.44 3.78 -2.89
N ILE A 180 12.58 4.41 -3.73
CA ILE A 180 12.26 5.83 -3.66
C ILE A 180 11.59 6.16 -2.33
N ILE A 181 10.55 5.43 -1.94
CA ILE A 181 9.83 5.74 -0.69
C ILE A 181 10.65 5.42 0.56
N LEU A 182 11.46 4.35 0.55
CA LEU A 182 12.38 4.07 1.65
C LEU A 182 13.43 5.17 1.79
N HIS A 183 13.99 5.68 0.68
CA HIS A 183 14.89 6.83 0.70
C HIS A 183 14.22 8.06 1.33
N ILE A 184 12.98 8.36 0.93
CA ILE A 184 12.20 9.48 1.48
C ILE A 184 11.98 9.32 2.99
N ILE A 185 11.53 8.13 3.43
CA ILE A 185 11.30 7.86 4.85
C ILE A 185 12.60 7.98 5.65
N GLY A 186 13.71 7.46 5.11
CA GLY A 186 15.03 7.64 5.73
C GLY A 186 15.48 9.09 5.84
N MET A 187 15.09 9.92 4.87
CA MET A 187 15.43 11.35 4.84
C MET A 187 14.63 12.18 5.84
N ILE A 188 13.31 11.92 5.98
CA ILE A 188 12.43 12.77 6.79
C ILE A 188 12.00 12.14 8.13
N GLY A 189 12.25 10.84 8.33
CA GLY A 189 11.84 10.09 9.52
C GLY A 189 10.40 9.57 9.45
N VAL A 190 10.03 8.69 10.39
CA VAL A 190 8.70 8.07 10.49
C VAL A 190 7.60 9.06 10.89
N ASP A 191 7.93 10.25 11.36
CA ASP A 191 7.01 11.32 11.75
C ASP A 191 7.21 12.63 10.95
N GLY A 192 8.12 12.63 9.95
CA GLY A 192 8.44 13.82 9.17
C GLY A 192 7.26 14.40 8.38
N ALA A 193 6.33 13.55 7.98
CA ALA A 193 5.08 13.95 7.32
C ALA A 193 3.85 13.80 8.24
N LEU A 194 4.03 13.82 9.57
CA LEU A 194 2.94 13.57 10.51
C LEU A 194 1.73 14.47 10.23
N TYR A 195 0.60 13.82 9.91
CA TYR A 195 -0.67 14.45 9.55
C TYR A 195 -0.61 15.39 8.33
N LYS A 196 0.34 15.21 7.42
CA LYS A 196 0.48 16.01 6.19
C LYS A 196 0.10 15.20 4.95
N SER A 197 -0.21 15.89 3.87
CA SER A 197 -0.30 15.30 2.53
C SER A 197 1.08 15.29 1.90
N MET A 198 1.52 14.15 1.37
CA MET A 198 2.76 14.04 0.61
C MET A 198 2.41 14.08 -0.88
N GLU A 199 2.76 15.19 -1.56
CA GLU A 199 2.47 15.37 -2.98
C GLU A 199 3.74 15.10 -3.80
N PHE A 200 3.66 14.13 -4.72
CA PHE A 200 4.78 13.69 -5.56
C PHE A 200 4.62 14.26 -6.96
N VAL A 201 5.56 15.09 -7.38
CA VAL A 201 5.55 15.81 -8.67
C VAL A 201 6.92 15.70 -9.35
N GLY A 202 7.07 16.36 -10.48
CA GLY A 202 8.34 16.50 -11.21
C GLY A 202 8.41 15.61 -12.44
N ASP A 203 9.43 15.82 -13.25
CA ASP A 203 9.63 15.13 -14.52
C ASP A 203 10.04 13.65 -14.35
N GLY A 204 10.54 13.29 -13.18
CA GLY A 204 10.89 11.90 -12.83
C GLY A 204 9.68 10.96 -12.78
N ILE A 205 8.46 11.47 -12.48
CA ILE A 205 7.28 10.62 -12.36
C ILE A 205 6.88 9.93 -13.67
N GLN A 206 7.24 10.48 -14.82
CA GLN A 206 6.99 9.86 -16.12
C GLN A 206 7.68 8.50 -16.31
N TYR A 207 8.72 8.22 -15.51
CA TYR A 207 9.46 6.96 -15.55
C TYR A 207 8.95 5.91 -14.56
N LEU A 208 8.02 6.31 -13.69
CA LEU A 208 7.42 5.44 -12.69
C LEU A 208 6.18 4.75 -13.26
N SER A 209 6.15 3.43 -13.15
CA SER A 209 4.94 2.66 -13.46
C SER A 209 3.80 2.98 -12.48
N MET A 210 2.59 2.55 -12.78
CA MET A 210 1.50 2.66 -11.79
C MET A 210 1.80 1.82 -10.53
N ASP A 211 2.46 0.67 -10.69
CA ASP A 211 2.86 -0.18 -9.57
C ASP A 211 3.84 0.54 -8.63
N ASP A 212 4.82 1.30 -9.18
CA ASP A 212 5.71 2.15 -8.39
C ASP A 212 4.95 3.25 -7.65
N ARG A 213 4.01 3.94 -8.33
CA ARG A 213 3.22 5.01 -7.72
C ARG A 213 2.33 4.48 -6.59
N PHE A 214 1.73 3.31 -6.77
CA PHE A 214 0.97 2.64 -5.71
C PHE A 214 1.85 2.30 -4.51
N THR A 215 3.08 1.82 -4.74
CA THR A 215 4.04 1.54 -3.66
C THR A 215 4.42 2.80 -2.88
N ILE A 216 4.70 3.90 -3.58
CA ILE A 216 5.07 5.18 -2.96
C ILE A 216 3.90 5.74 -2.15
N ALA A 217 2.70 5.79 -2.73
CA ALA A 217 1.51 6.28 -2.05
C ALA A 217 1.13 5.40 -0.84
N ASN A 218 1.26 4.07 -0.98
CA ASN A 218 0.99 3.10 0.11
C ASN A 218 1.85 3.37 1.34
N MET A 219 3.14 3.63 1.16
CA MET A 219 4.07 3.82 2.26
C MET A 219 4.18 5.27 2.76
N ALA A 220 3.37 6.20 2.28
CA ALA A 220 3.31 7.55 2.81
C ALA A 220 2.95 7.58 4.30
N ILE A 221 2.12 6.65 4.77
CA ILE A 221 1.77 6.51 6.19
C ILE A 221 2.98 6.14 7.05
N GLU A 222 4.00 5.49 6.49
CA GLU A 222 5.21 5.12 7.25
C GLU A 222 6.10 6.33 7.57
N ALA A 223 5.85 7.49 6.93
CA ALA A 223 6.39 8.80 7.30
C ALA A 223 5.40 9.63 8.15
N GLY A 224 4.27 9.05 8.58
CA GLY A 224 3.20 9.74 9.30
C GLY A 224 2.21 10.48 8.41
N GLY A 225 2.33 10.39 7.08
CA GLY A 225 1.48 11.09 6.12
C GLY A 225 0.02 10.66 6.18
N LYS A 226 -0.89 11.61 6.00
CA LYS A 226 -2.33 11.33 5.87
C LYS A 226 -2.62 10.66 4.53
N ASN A 227 -1.93 11.06 3.48
CA ASN A 227 -1.97 10.44 2.16
C ASN A 227 -0.68 10.73 1.40
N GLY A 228 -0.38 9.89 0.42
CA GLY A 228 0.58 10.18 -0.63
C GLY A 228 -0.19 10.34 -1.94
N ILE A 229 0.00 11.43 -2.66
CA ILE A 229 -0.82 11.74 -3.83
C ILE A 229 0.03 12.13 -5.03
N PHE A 230 -0.39 11.65 -6.20
CA PHE A 230 0.20 11.98 -7.50
C PHE A 230 -0.79 12.80 -8.34
N PRO A 231 -0.33 13.74 -9.17
CA PRO A 231 -1.14 14.35 -10.21
C PRO A 231 -1.54 13.28 -11.24
N VAL A 232 -2.70 13.48 -11.86
CA VAL A 232 -3.25 12.56 -12.87
C VAL A 232 -2.65 12.88 -14.22
N ASP A 233 -1.76 12.03 -14.69
CA ASP A 233 -1.20 12.08 -16.04
C ASP A 233 -1.85 11.06 -16.99
N ASP A 234 -1.34 10.94 -18.20
CA ASP A 234 -1.90 10.04 -19.21
C ASP A 234 -1.77 8.56 -18.81
N LEU A 235 -0.72 8.18 -18.07
CA LEU A 235 -0.57 6.82 -17.56
C LEU A 235 -1.65 6.49 -16.54
N THR A 236 -1.93 7.42 -15.63
CA THR A 236 -3.00 7.28 -14.63
C THR A 236 -4.37 7.19 -15.30
N LYS A 237 -4.64 8.03 -16.31
CA LYS A 237 -5.89 7.98 -17.10
C LYS A 237 -6.06 6.63 -17.78
N GLN A 238 -5.03 6.14 -18.47
CA GLN A 238 -5.06 4.82 -19.12
C GLN A 238 -5.33 3.69 -18.12
N TYR A 239 -4.73 3.75 -16.95
CA TYR A 239 -4.99 2.78 -15.88
C TYR A 239 -6.47 2.82 -15.45
N MET A 240 -7.00 4.01 -15.14
CA MET A 240 -8.40 4.16 -14.74
C MET A 240 -9.38 3.72 -15.83
N GLU A 241 -9.17 4.12 -17.07
CA GLU A 241 -10.02 3.75 -18.20
C GLU A 241 -10.04 2.24 -18.48
N LYS A 242 -8.92 1.56 -18.22
CA LYS A 242 -8.83 0.09 -18.32
C LYS A 242 -9.66 -0.61 -17.25
N HIS A 243 -9.69 -0.07 -16.03
CA HIS A 243 -10.24 -0.76 -14.86
C HIS A 243 -11.61 -0.24 -14.41
N SER A 244 -11.94 1.03 -14.68
CA SER A 244 -13.17 1.67 -14.21
C SER A 244 -14.01 2.23 -15.33
N LYS A 245 -15.33 2.23 -15.11
CA LYS A 245 -16.31 2.96 -15.93
C LYS A 245 -16.95 4.12 -15.17
N ARG A 246 -16.54 4.34 -13.93
CA ARG A 246 -17.00 5.46 -13.11
C ARG A 246 -16.51 6.77 -13.70
N PRO A 247 -17.34 7.83 -13.68
CA PRO A 247 -16.83 9.19 -13.93
C PRO A 247 -15.84 9.57 -12.85
N TYR A 248 -14.84 10.38 -13.20
CA TYR A 248 -13.84 10.89 -12.28
C TYR A 248 -13.58 12.38 -12.55
N VAL A 249 -13.04 13.06 -11.55
CA VAL A 249 -12.67 14.48 -11.64
C VAL A 249 -11.17 14.61 -11.40
N ILE A 250 -10.49 15.30 -12.30
CA ILE A 250 -9.07 15.60 -12.16
C ILE A 250 -8.92 16.95 -11.47
N TYR A 251 -8.20 16.96 -10.37
CA TYR A 251 -7.77 18.16 -9.68
C TYR A 251 -6.27 18.35 -9.89
N GLU A 252 -5.84 19.58 -9.95
CA GLU A 252 -4.42 19.95 -10.06
C GLU A 252 -4.12 21.03 -9.02
N ALA A 253 -2.91 21.01 -8.46
CA ALA A 253 -2.45 22.10 -7.62
C ALA A 253 -2.34 23.39 -8.45
N ASP A 254 -2.53 24.54 -7.83
CA ASP A 254 -2.27 25.81 -8.50
C ASP A 254 -0.76 25.98 -8.73
N GLU A 255 -0.36 26.74 -9.77
CA GLU A 255 1.06 26.93 -10.12
C GLU A 255 1.87 27.56 -8.97
N ASP A 256 1.21 28.37 -8.18
CA ASP A 256 1.74 29.08 -7.03
C ASP A 256 1.27 28.49 -5.68
N ALA A 257 0.88 27.20 -5.68
CA ALA A 257 0.47 26.47 -4.47
C ALA A 257 1.55 26.52 -3.38
N GLU A 258 1.13 26.77 -2.15
CA GLU A 258 2.03 26.86 -1.00
C GLU A 258 2.17 25.53 -0.28
N TYR A 259 3.39 25.05 -0.13
CA TYR A 259 3.76 23.85 0.60
C TYR A 259 4.51 24.20 1.89
N GLU A 260 4.30 23.43 2.94
CA GLU A 260 5.02 23.64 4.21
C GLU A 260 6.51 23.32 4.08
N GLN A 261 6.84 22.32 3.25
CA GLN A 261 8.20 21.91 2.91
C GLN A 261 8.24 21.43 1.46
N GLU A 262 9.40 21.60 0.82
CA GLU A 262 9.67 21.10 -0.52
C GLU A 262 11.02 20.37 -0.55
N PHE A 263 11.03 19.18 -1.16
CA PHE A 263 12.24 18.40 -1.37
C PHE A 263 12.40 18.08 -2.85
N THR A 264 13.63 18.13 -3.35
CA THR A 264 13.95 17.67 -4.70
C THR A 264 14.84 16.44 -4.61
N ILE A 265 14.44 15.37 -5.31
CA ILE A 265 15.12 14.06 -5.30
C ILE A 265 15.46 13.69 -6.74
N ASP A 266 16.74 13.55 -7.03
CA ASP A 266 17.23 13.06 -8.32
C ASP A 266 17.24 11.53 -8.31
N LEU A 267 16.27 10.94 -9.00
CA LEU A 267 16.08 9.48 -9.07
C LEU A 267 17.27 8.76 -9.72
N SER A 268 18.07 9.47 -10.53
CA SER A 268 19.24 8.90 -11.21
C SER A 268 20.40 8.60 -10.24
N THR A 269 20.40 9.24 -9.07
CA THR A 269 21.44 9.09 -8.05
C THR A 269 21.11 8.06 -6.99
N LEU A 270 19.87 7.57 -6.95
CA LEU A 270 19.41 6.61 -5.95
C LEU A 270 20.08 5.25 -6.16
N LYS A 271 20.31 4.58 -5.05
CA LYS A 271 20.79 3.20 -4.98
C LYS A 271 19.74 2.31 -4.32
N PRO A 272 19.74 0.99 -4.58
CA PRO A 272 18.85 0.08 -3.88
C PRO A 272 18.96 0.27 -2.37
N THR A 273 17.82 0.51 -1.74
CA THR A 273 17.73 0.94 -0.35
C THR A 273 17.07 -0.12 0.52
N VAL A 274 17.61 -0.32 1.71
CA VAL A 274 17.11 -1.29 2.70
C VAL A 274 16.83 -0.58 4.00
N ALA A 275 15.63 -0.79 4.58
CA ALA A 275 15.33 -0.33 5.93
C ALA A 275 15.60 -1.43 6.95
N PHE A 276 16.48 -1.15 7.89
CA PHE A 276 16.89 -2.07 8.97
C PHE A 276 15.84 -2.12 10.09
N PRO A 277 15.81 -3.21 10.86
CA PRO A 277 14.98 -3.30 12.06
C PRO A 277 15.27 -2.16 13.05
N HIS A 278 14.29 -1.61 13.78
CA HIS A 278 12.87 -1.98 13.78
C HIS A 278 12.00 -0.77 13.38
N LEU A 279 12.53 0.11 12.51
CA LEU A 279 11.82 1.27 11.98
C LEU A 279 12.11 1.43 10.48
N PRO A 280 11.11 1.82 9.68
CA PRO A 280 11.31 2.05 8.23
C PRO A 280 12.28 3.18 7.90
N GLU A 281 12.59 4.07 8.85
CA GLU A 281 13.55 5.17 8.68
C GLU A 281 15.02 4.74 8.81
N ASN A 282 15.30 3.54 9.35
CA ASN A 282 16.66 3.02 9.47
C ASN A 282 17.21 2.56 8.12
N THR A 283 17.31 3.47 7.17
CA THR A 283 17.67 3.16 5.79
C THR A 283 19.16 3.20 5.55
N HIS A 284 19.62 2.24 4.75
CA HIS A 284 20.98 2.14 4.24
C HIS A 284 20.94 1.78 2.76
N THR A 285 21.93 2.23 2.00
CA THR A 285 22.09 1.74 0.63
C THR A 285 22.72 0.35 0.67
N ILE A 286 22.37 -0.52 -0.29
CA ILE A 286 22.79 -1.93 -0.26
C ILE A 286 24.30 -2.12 -0.27
N ASP A 287 25.05 -1.19 -0.84
CA ASP A 287 26.51 -1.21 -0.89
C ASP A 287 27.19 -0.83 0.46
N GLU A 288 26.43 -0.27 1.39
CA GLU A 288 26.89 0.03 2.77
C GLU A 288 26.62 -1.10 3.74
N VAL A 289 25.85 -2.11 3.30
CA VAL A 289 25.45 -3.23 4.16
C VAL A 289 26.52 -4.30 4.22
N GLY A 290 26.91 -4.70 5.44
CA GLY A 290 27.80 -5.82 5.66
C GLY A 290 27.14 -7.18 5.41
N GLU A 291 27.84 -8.27 5.75
CA GLU A 291 27.30 -9.63 5.61
C GLU A 291 26.23 -9.90 6.68
N ILE A 292 24.95 -9.92 6.27
CA ILE A 292 23.80 -10.24 7.12
C ILE A 292 23.13 -11.49 6.56
N LYS A 293 23.26 -12.61 7.25
CA LYS A 293 22.56 -13.87 6.92
C LYS A 293 21.10 -13.76 7.26
N ILE A 294 20.26 -14.37 6.42
CA ILE A 294 18.81 -14.32 6.53
C ILE A 294 18.20 -15.72 6.51
N ASP A 295 17.01 -15.87 7.08
CA ASP A 295 16.30 -17.15 7.24
C ASP A 295 15.06 -17.21 6.34
N GLN A 296 14.51 -16.03 5.95
CA GLN A 296 13.31 -15.93 5.14
C GLN A 296 13.35 -14.75 4.18
N VAL A 297 12.68 -14.92 3.05
CA VAL A 297 12.36 -13.81 2.13
C VAL A 297 10.86 -13.83 1.84
N VAL A 298 10.23 -12.65 1.89
CA VAL A 298 8.83 -12.46 1.49
C VAL A 298 8.77 -11.43 0.35
N ILE A 299 8.22 -11.85 -0.78
CA ILE A 299 8.01 -10.99 -1.96
C ILE A 299 6.51 -10.88 -2.21
N GLY A 300 5.98 -9.67 -2.16
CA GLY A 300 4.55 -9.45 -2.35
C GLY A 300 3.98 -8.35 -1.46
N SER A 301 2.76 -8.55 -0.96
CA SER A 301 1.99 -7.58 -0.16
C SER A 301 1.30 -6.50 -1.02
N CYS A 302 0.53 -5.62 -0.38
CA CYS A 302 -0.11 -4.48 -1.04
C CYS A 302 0.90 -3.49 -1.64
N THR A 303 2.14 -3.50 -1.15
CA THR A 303 3.22 -2.67 -1.69
C THR A 303 3.80 -3.25 -2.98
N ASN A 304 4.25 -4.50 -2.96
CA ASN A 304 5.09 -5.08 -4.01
C ASN A 304 4.66 -6.49 -4.43
N GLY A 305 3.36 -6.71 -4.58
CA GLY A 305 2.79 -7.94 -5.10
C GLY A 305 2.14 -7.80 -6.48
N ARG A 306 2.39 -6.69 -7.19
CA ARG A 306 1.85 -6.42 -8.52
C ARG A 306 2.73 -7.02 -9.62
N MET A 307 2.28 -6.94 -10.87
CA MET A 307 2.93 -7.63 -11.98
C MET A 307 4.38 -7.19 -12.22
N ASP A 308 4.67 -5.89 -12.11
CA ASP A 308 6.04 -5.40 -12.33
C ASP A 308 6.99 -5.89 -11.24
N ASP A 309 6.51 -5.96 -9.99
CA ASP A 309 7.26 -6.52 -8.86
C ASP A 309 7.61 -7.99 -9.10
N LEU A 310 6.62 -8.78 -9.51
CA LEU A 310 6.78 -10.20 -9.78
C LEU A 310 7.70 -10.46 -10.97
N ARG A 311 7.60 -9.65 -12.05
CA ARG A 311 8.49 -9.73 -13.22
C ARG A 311 9.94 -9.45 -12.84
N VAL A 312 10.19 -8.41 -12.06
CA VAL A 312 11.54 -8.08 -11.58
C VAL A 312 12.10 -9.21 -10.74
N ALA A 313 11.37 -9.69 -9.74
CA ALA A 313 11.80 -10.79 -8.89
C ALA A 313 12.06 -12.08 -9.68
N ALA A 314 11.16 -12.44 -10.59
CA ALA A 314 11.30 -13.62 -11.45
C ALA A 314 12.50 -13.50 -12.39
N SER A 315 12.78 -12.31 -12.93
CA SER A 315 13.93 -12.10 -13.83
C SER A 315 15.27 -12.40 -13.15
N ILE A 316 15.40 -12.07 -11.87
CA ILE A 316 16.58 -12.32 -11.04
C ILE A 316 16.67 -13.80 -10.61
N LEU A 317 15.52 -14.39 -10.21
CA LEU A 317 15.46 -15.80 -9.76
C LEU A 317 15.59 -16.81 -10.91
N LYS A 318 15.36 -16.40 -12.17
CA LYS A 318 15.37 -17.29 -13.34
C LYS A 318 16.72 -17.97 -13.52
N GLY A 319 16.71 -19.31 -13.50
CA GLY A 319 17.92 -20.13 -13.63
C GLY A 319 18.74 -20.28 -12.35
N HIS A 320 18.32 -19.66 -11.26
CA HIS A 320 18.95 -19.77 -9.96
C HIS A 320 18.13 -20.60 -8.99
N ARG A 321 18.74 -20.98 -7.88
CA ARG A 321 18.10 -21.67 -6.77
C ARG A 321 18.18 -20.83 -5.53
N VAL A 322 17.12 -20.85 -4.73
CA VAL A 322 17.11 -20.29 -3.37
C VAL A 322 18.20 -20.94 -2.53
N ALA A 323 18.88 -20.16 -1.72
CA ALA A 323 19.94 -20.64 -0.82
C ALA A 323 19.43 -21.76 0.10
N LYS A 324 20.28 -22.75 0.35
CA LYS A 324 19.89 -23.90 1.16
C LYS A 324 19.54 -23.47 2.59
N GLY A 325 18.35 -23.87 3.05
CA GLY A 325 17.84 -23.56 4.38
C GLY A 325 17.04 -22.26 4.47
N LEU A 326 17.00 -21.47 3.40
CA LEU A 326 16.20 -20.25 3.31
C LEU A 326 14.77 -20.56 2.86
N ARG A 327 13.79 -19.92 3.46
CA ARG A 327 12.37 -19.95 3.04
C ARG A 327 12.07 -18.73 2.18
N VAL A 328 11.46 -18.94 1.01
CA VAL A 328 11.00 -17.84 0.15
C VAL A 328 9.51 -17.98 -0.10
N ILE A 329 8.75 -16.93 0.18
CA ILE A 329 7.31 -16.85 0.01
C ILE A 329 7.02 -15.73 -0.99
N VAL A 330 6.32 -16.07 -2.08
CA VAL A 330 5.86 -15.10 -3.08
C VAL A 330 4.35 -14.98 -2.99
N ILE A 331 3.84 -13.75 -2.92
CA ILE A 331 2.42 -13.45 -2.73
C ILE A 331 1.95 -12.50 -3.83
N PRO A 332 1.37 -13.01 -4.93
CA PRO A 332 0.65 -12.17 -5.88
C PRO A 332 -0.48 -11.41 -5.19
N ALA A 333 -0.64 -10.13 -5.49
CA ALA A 333 -1.53 -9.28 -4.69
C ALA A 333 -3.03 -9.55 -4.94
N THR A 334 -3.41 -10.06 -6.11
CA THR A 334 -4.80 -10.40 -6.44
C THR A 334 -4.87 -11.72 -7.20
N GLN A 335 -6.06 -12.28 -7.32
CA GLN A 335 -6.26 -13.47 -8.16
C GLN A 335 -6.01 -13.20 -9.65
N GLN A 336 -6.32 -11.99 -10.14
CA GLN A 336 -6.01 -11.65 -11.52
C GLN A 336 -4.50 -11.59 -11.73
N ILE A 337 -3.77 -10.94 -10.85
CA ILE A 337 -2.30 -10.92 -10.88
C ILE A 337 -1.73 -12.36 -10.79
N TYR A 338 -2.35 -13.22 -9.98
CA TYR A 338 -1.96 -14.62 -9.89
C TYR A 338 -2.10 -15.35 -11.25
N LEU A 339 -3.24 -15.13 -11.94
CA LEU A 339 -3.49 -15.70 -13.29
C LEU A 339 -2.52 -15.12 -14.32
N ASP A 340 -2.33 -13.81 -14.36
CA ASP A 340 -1.41 -13.16 -15.30
C ASP A 340 0.04 -13.65 -15.08
N ALA A 341 0.47 -13.79 -13.83
CA ALA A 341 1.78 -14.33 -13.48
C ALA A 341 1.93 -15.83 -13.87
N MET A 342 0.82 -16.58 -13.83
CA MET A 342 0.80 -17.96 -14.33
C MET A 342 0.96 -18.00 -15.85
N GLU A 343 0.21 -17.18 -16.59
CA GLU A 343 0.25 -17.09 -18.04
C GLU A 343 1.63 -16.65 -18.54
N GLU A 344 2.28 -15.70 -17.86
CA GLU A 344 3.65 -15.27 -18.17
C GLU A 344 4.73 -16.27 -17.73
N GLY A 345 4.36 -17.36 -17.03
CA GLY A 345 5.28 -18.39 -16.56
C GLY A 345 6.12 -17.97 -15.34
N LEU A 346 5.77 -16.84 -14.67
CA LEU A 346 6.50 -16.36 -13.50
C LEU A 346 6.36 -17.32 -12.32
N LEU A 347 5.17 -17.91 -12.11
CA LEU A 347 4.95 -18.88 -11.05
C LEU A 347 5.85 -20.11 -11.20
N LYS A 348 6.01 -20.58 -12.44
CA LYS A 348 6.93 -21.69 -12.74
C LYS A 348 8.36 -21.32 -12.35
N THR A 349 8.80 -20.12 -12.69
CA THR A 349 10.15 -19.61 -12.34
C THR A 349 10.36 -19.61 -10.83
N PHE A 350 9.39 -19.11 -10.05
CA PHE A 350 9.47 -19.10 -8.58
C PHE A 350 9.55 -20.51 -7.99
N ILE A 351 8.70 -21.43 -8.48
CA ILE A 351 8.66 -22.82 -7.99
C ILE A 351 9.96 -23.55 -8.35
N GLU A 352 10.46 -23.38 -9.59
CA GLU A 352 11.73 -23.98 -10.01
C GLU A 352 12.92 -23.41 -9.23
N ALA A 353 12.89 -22.16 -8.83
CA ALA A 353 13.90 -21.57 -7.94
C ALA A 353 13.83 -22.15 -6.50
N GLY A 354 12.71 -22.73 -6.09
CA GLY A 354 12.50 -23.29 -4.74
C GLY A 354 11.69 -22.38 -3.82
N ALA A 355 11.00 -21.38 -4.35
CA ALA A 355 10.07 -20.55 -3.60
C ALA A 355 8.68 -21.20 -3.50
N VAL A 356 7.92 -20.81 -2.47
CA VAL A 356 6.48 -21.13 -2.33
C VAL A 356 5.68 -19.95 -2.87
N VAL A 357 4.75 -20.22 -3.77
CA VAL A 357 3.78 -19.21 -4.22
C VAL A 357 2.49 -19.39 -3.44
N SER A 358 2.07 -18.34 -2.77
CA SER A 358 0.88 -18.30 -1.93
C SER A 358 -0.35 -17.79 -2.70
N THR A 359 -1.53 -18.07 -2.18
CA THR A 359 -2.74 -17.32 -2.53
C THR A 359 -2.58 -15.84 -2.15
N PRO A 360 -3.29 -14.90 -2.82
CA PRO A 360 -3.32 -13.51 -2.41
C PRO A 360 -3.78 -13.35 -0.96
N THR A 361 -2.94 -12.77 -0.12
CA THR A 361 -3.26 -12.50 1.28
C THR A 361 -2.33 -11.44 1.87
N CYS A 362 -2.85 -10.60 2.76
CA CYS A 362 -2.07 -9.65 3.54
C CYS A 362 -1.46 -10.26 4.81
N GLY A 363 -1.89 -11.47 5.20
CA GLY A 363 -1.57 -12.12 6.46
C GLY A 363 -0.09 -12.17 6.85
N PRO A 364 0.86 -12.52 5.98
CA PRO A 364 2.29 -12.55 6.32
C PRO A 364 2.86 -11.20 6.75
N CYS A 365 2.37 -10.10 6.19
CA CYS A 365 2.83 -8.74 6.49
C CYS A 365 2.65 -8.34 7.97
N LEU A 366 1.70 -8.95 8.66
CA LEU A 366 1.38 -8.64 10.06
C LEU A 366 1.59 -9.83 11.02
N GLY A 367 2.19 -10.91 10.54
CA GLY A 367 2.32 -12.13 11.34
C GLY A 367 0.97 -12.81 11.64
N GLY A 368 -0.03 -12.52 10.82
CA GLY A 368 -1.41 -12.95 11.05
C GLY A 368 -1.81 -14.27 10.40
N TYR A 369 -1.04 -14.79 9.45
CA TYR A 369 -1.44 -15.96 8.69
C TYR A 369 -0.31 -16.97 8.49
N MET A 370 0.61 -16.77 7.53
CA MET A 370 1.71 -17.69 7.22
C MET A 370 3.05 -16.95 7.25
N GLY A 371 4.18 -17.68 7.14
CA GLY A 371 5.51 -17.10 7.09
C GLY A 371 5.91 -16.39 8.39
N ILE A 372 5.36 -16.85 9.52
CA ILE A 372 5.65 -16.29 10.84
C ILE A 372 7.10 -16.61 11.22
N LEU A 373 7.82 -15.59 11.69
CA LEU A 373 9.21 -15.69 12.11
C LEU A 373 9.33 -16.20 13.54
N ALA A 374 10.27 -17.09 13.76
CA ALA A 374 10.67 -17.55 15.08
C ALA A 374 11.66 -16.54 15.73
N GLU A 375 12.05 -16.84 16.96
CA GLU A 375 13.06 -16.12 17.73
C GLU A 375 14.37 -16.00 16.95
N HIS A 376 14.93 -14.78 16.86
CA HIS A 376 16.18 -14.45 16.16
C HIS A 376 16.20 -14.71 14.64
N GLU A 377 15.10 -15.10 14.03
CA GLU A 377 15.04 -15.21 12.58
C GLU A 377 15.05 -13.85 11.88
N ARG A 378 15.72 -13.80 10.73
CA ARG A 378 15.88 -12.60 9.89
C ARG A 378 15.16 -12.76 8.57
N CYS A 379 14.36 -11.76 8.21
CA CYS A 379 13.59 -11.76 6.97
C CYS A 379 13.90 -10.53 6.14
N VAL A 380 14.19 -10.72 4.85
CA VAL A 380 14.10 -9.64 3.85
C VAL A 380 12.69 -9.64 3.29
N SER A 381 12.02 -8.49 3.33
CA SER A 381 10.61 -8.40 2.97
C SER A 381 10.30 -7.19 2.12
N THR A 382 9.45 -7.37 1.13
CA THR A 382 8.91 -6.27 0.33
C THR A 382 7.63 -5.66 0.93
N THR A 383 7.25 -6.09 2.13
CA THR A 383 6.14 -5.50 2.90
C THR A 383 6.46 -4.07 3.35
N ASN A 384 5.56 -3.42 4.05
CA ASN A 384 5.65 -2.00 4.36
C ASN A 384 6.15 -1.67 5.77
N ARG A 385 6.17 -2.62 6.71
CA ARG A 385 6.53 -2.40 8.12
C ARG A 385 7.51 -3.44 8.65
N ASN A 386 8.44 -2.98 9.50
CA ASN A 386 9.45 -3.81 10.15
C ASN A 386 9.52 -3.60 11.67
N PHE A 387 8.41 -3.19 12.29
CA PHE A 387 8.34 -2.97 13.73
C PHE A 387 8.62 -4.24 14.51
N VAL A 388 9.00 -4.10 15.77
CA VAL A 388 9.22 -5.20 16.71
C VAL A 388 8.03 -6.16 16.70
N GLY A 389 8.27 -7.45 16.46
CA GLY A 389 7.24 -8.48 16.44
C GLY A 389 6.27 -8.43 15.26
N ARG A 390 6.51 -7.59 14.24
CA ARG A 390 5.55 -7.38 13.14
C ARG A 390 5.21 -8.64 12.36
N MET A 391 6.19 -9.52 12.09
CA MET A 391 6.00 -10.74 11.31
C MET A 391 6.15 -12.02 12.15
N GLY A 392 6.14 -11.92 13.48
CA GLY A 392 6.29 -13.09 14.36
C GLY A 392 6.86 -12.76 15.72
N HIS A 393 7.93 -13.47 16.12
CA HIS A 393 8.55 -13.29 17.42
C HIS A 393 9.12 -11.88 17.60
N VAL A 394 9.07 -11.34 18.82
CA VAL A 394 9.53 -9.98 19.14
C VAL A 394 11.04 -9.78 18.91
N GLU A 395 11.83 -10.84 18.96
CA GLU A 395 13.28 -10.83 18.69
C GLU A 395 13.61 -11.18 17.24
N SER A 396 12.60 -11.30 16.35
CA SER A 396 12.84 -11.44 14.92
C SER A 396 13.16 -10.08 14.29
N GLU A 397 13.92 -10.11 13.21
CA GLU A 397 14.40 -8.93 12.50
C GLU A 397 13.84 -8.90 11.06
N ILE A 398 13.28 -7.76 10.64
CA ILE A 398 12.75 -7.59 9.29
C ILE A 398 13.49 -6.45 8.60
N TYR A 399 14.03 -6.75 7.42
CA TYR A 399 14.70 -5.81 6.53
C TYR A 399 13.78 -5.50 5.36
N LEU A 400 13.30 -4.26 5.26
CA LEU A 400 12.43 -3.86 4.14
C LEU A 400 13.29 -3.54 2.92
N ALA A 401 12.94 -4.10 1.78
CA ALA A 401 13.68 -3.92 0.55
C ALA A 401 12.77 -4.03 -0.69
N SER A 402 13.31 -3.63 -1.85
CA SER A 402 12.64 -3.80 -3.14
C SER A 402 12.59 -5.28 -3.58
N PRO A 403 11.71 -5.64 -4.52
CA PRO A 403 11.68 -6.99 -5.10
C PRO A 403 13.02 -7.45 -5.68
N ALA A 404 13.79 -6.52 -6.22
CA ALA A 404 15.12 -6.83 -6.79
C ALA A 404 16.11 -7.27 -5.68
N VAL A 405 16.19 -6.51 -4.59
CA VAL A 405 17.04 -6.85 -3.44
C VAL A 405 16.56 -8.13 -2.76
N ALA A 406 15.24 -8.30 -2.61
CA ALA A 406 14.66 -9.49 -2.01
C ALA A 406 14.99 -10.76 -2.83
N ALA A 407 14.86 -10.71 -4.15
CA ALA A 407 15.20 -11.82 -5.04
C ALA A 407 16.70 -12.16 -5.04
N ALA A 408 17.57 -11.15 -5.05
CA ALA A 408 19.01 -11.36 -4.94
C ALA A 408 19.38 -12.00 -3.59
N SER A 409 18.83 -11.49 -2.51
CA SER A 409 19.03 -12.04 -1.17
C SER A 409 18.54 -13.49 -1.04
N ALA A 410 17.48 -13.85 -1.76
CA ALA A 410 17.00 -15.23 -1.81
C ALA A 410 18.03 -16.21 -2.41
N ILE A 411 18.79 -15.77 -3.39
CA ILE A 411 19.82 -16.59 -4.06
C ILE A 411 21.05 -16.74 -3.18
N THR A 412 21.51 -15.65 -2.55
CA THR A 412 22.76 -15.64 -1.78
C THR A 412 22.60 -16.15 -0.35
N GLY A 413 21.39 -16.12 0.22
CA GLY A 413 21.13 -16.45 1.63
C GLY A 413 21.55 -15.36 2.62
N LYS A 414 21.91 -14.19 2.10
CA LYS A 414 22.25 -12.99 2.86
C LYS A 414 21.64 -11.76 2.21
N LEU A 415 21.61 -10.66 2.92
CA LEU A 415 21.18 -9.38 2.35
C LEU A 415 22.14 -8.97 1.22
N SER A 416 21.63 -8.91 -0.02
CA SER A 416 22.44 -8.71 -1.24
C SER A 416 21.73 -7.84 -2.26
N GLY A 417 22.52 -7.07 -2.99
CA GLY A 417 22.05 -6.30 -4.12
C GLY A 417 21.90 -7.14 -5.39
N PRO A 418 21.04 -6.73 -6.33
CA PRO A 418 20.83 -7.47 -7.59
C PRO A 418 22.06 -7.54 -8.47
N ASP A 419 22.96 -6.58 -8.39
CA ASP A 419 24.22 -6.59 -9.17
C ASP A 419 25.23 -7.64 -8.70
N GLU A 420 25.04 -8.25 -7.52
CA GLU A 420 25.85 -9.38 -7.03
C GLU A 420 25.51 -10.69 -7.73
N ILE A 421 24.37 -10.77 -8.42
CA ILE A 421 23.88 -11.99 -9.09
C ILE A 421 24.21 -11.99 -10.57
N ALA A 422 24.53 -10.84 -11.17
CA ALA A 422 24.73 -10.65 -12.60
C ALA A 422 26.06 -11.26 -13.12
#